data_91c72c688baeb27c308c459a271a2959
#
_entry.id   91c72c688baeb27c308c459a271a2959
#
_cell.length_a   1.000
_cell.length_b   1.000
_cell.length_c   1.000
_cell.angle_alpha   90.00
_cell.angle_beta   90.00
_cell.angle_gamma   90.00
#
_symmetry.space_group_name_H-M   'P 1'
#
loop_
_entity.id
_entity.type
_entity.pdbx_description
1 polymer ?
#
loop_
_entity_poly.entity_id
_entity_poly.type
_entity_poly.pdbx_seq_one_letter_code
_entity_poly.pdbx_strand_id
1 'polypeptide(L)'
;MEEIVSVKNLSVQFEKEEILKKLSLSLFAGEIVGLIGPSGSGKSTFMNALLGIVAPNSGEIKLLDISIPNRKVMRKIGYMAQSDALFTELTGKQNMEFFGALQGKISEEELLKAAQTVGLTSALSKAVSKYSGGMKRRLSLAIALQTGAPLLCLDEPTVGIDLELRQEIWTELKRQAEMGKAILLTTHVMEEAERCDRVVLLRDGHFVAQGSPEALKSQFHVTTVEEAFIQAGDYDEN
;
A
#
# COMPACT_ATOMS: atom_id res chain seq x y z
N MET A 1 19.70 -6.24 3.68
CA MET A 1 18.69 -5.56 2.84
C MET A 1 18.72 -4.08 3.19
N GLU A 2 18.54 -3.20 2.23
CA GLU A 2 18.47 -1.74 2.44
C GLU A 2 17.13 -1.37 3.09
N GLU A 3 17.16 -0.59 4.19
CA GLU A 3 15.95 -0.09 4.83
C GLU A 3 15.42 1.11 4.02
N ILE A 4 14.23 0.96 3.46
CA ILE A 4 13.56 2.01 2.66
C ILE A 4 12.72 2.91 3.56
N VAL A 5 12.02 2.33 4.53
CA VAL A 5 11.18 3.06 5.49
C VAL A 5 11.53 2.64 6.91
N SER A 6 11.67 3.62 7.79
CA SER A 6 11.81 3.44 9.24
C SER A 6 10.73 4.24 9.95
N VAL A 7 9.88 3.56 10.70
CA VAL A 7 8.87 4.15 11.58
C VAL A 7 9.19 3.76 13.01
N LYS A 8 9.31 4.74 13.92
CA LYS A 8 9.67 4.50 15.33
C LYS A 8 8.69 5.19 16.26
N ASN A 9 8.03 4.41 17.12
CA ASN A 9 7.13 4.87 18.17
C ASN A 9 6.07 5.88 17.67
N LEU A 10 5.53 5.63 16.48
CA LEU A 10 4.56 6.50 15.83
C LEU A 10 3.24 6.51 16.59
N SER A 11 2.81 7.68 17.08
CA SER A 11 1.46 7.90 17.59
C SER A 11 0.76 8.99 16.79
N VAL A 12 -0.52 8.76 16.48
CA VAL A 12 -1.40 9.72 15.82
C VAL A 12 -2.70 9.82 16.60
N GLN A 13 -3.10 11.06 16.90
CA GLN A 13 -4.32 11.38 17.62
C GLN A 13 -5.14 12.41 16.84
N PHE A 14 -6.44 12.21 16.78
CA PHE A 14 -7.40 13.21 16.30
C PHE A 14 -8.27 13.65 17.46
N GLU A 15 -8.30 14.94 17.73
CA GLU A 15 -9.00 15.54 18.88
C GLU A 15 -8.54 14.90 20.21
N LYS A 16 -9.32 13.97 20.76
CA LYS A 16 -9.01 13.27 22.03
C LYS A 16 -8.81 11.76 21.84
N GLU A 17 -8.97 11.25 20.62
CA GLU A 17 -8.87 9.82 20.31
C GLU A 17 -7.51 9.48 19.70
N GLU A 18 -6.75 8.60 20.38
CA GLU A 18 -5.48 8.09 19.86
C GLU A 18 -5.74 6.92 18.92
N ILE A 19 -5.54 7.18 17.60
CA ILE A 19 -5.80 6.20 16.54
C ILE A 19 -4.62 5.26 16.32
N LEU A 20 -3.38 5.77 16.45
CA LEU A 20 -2.17 4.96 16.35
C LEU A 20 -1.35 5.13 17.62
N LYS A 21 -0.89 4.01 18.19
CA LYS A 21 -0.33 3.95 19.54
C LYS A 21 1.07 3.34 19.50
N LYS A 22 2.10 4.20 19.42
CA LYS A 22 3.55 3.86 19.48
C LYS A 22 3.96 2.76 18.48
N LEU A 23 3.48 2.84 17.24
CA LEU A 23 3.78 1.86 16.20
C LEU A 23 5.23 1.97 15.72
N SER A 24 5.88 0.84 15.52
CA SER A 24 7.23 0.76 14.94
C SER A 24 7.27 -0.27 13.83
N LEU A 25 7.78 0.13 12.65
CA LEU A 25 7.85 -0.71 11.46
C LEU A 25 9.01 -0.29 10.57
N SER A 26 9.78 -1.24 10.10
CA SER A 26 10.76 -1.03 9.01
C SER A 26 10.27 -1.74 7.75
N LEU A 27 10.48 -1.13 6.58
CA LEU A 27 10.27 -1.75 5.28
C LEU A 27 11.60 -1.81 4.54
N PHE A 28 11.89 -2.96 3.95
CA PHE A 28 13.15 -3.20 3.26
C PHE A 28 12.98 -3.29 1.74
N ALA A 29 14.04 -2.97 1.01
CA ALA A 29 14.08 -3.16 -0.42
C ALA A 29 13.82 -4.63 -0.79
N GLY A 30 12.94 -4.86 -1.75
CA GLY A 30 12.58 -6.21 -2.20
C GLY A 30 11.52 -6.92 -1.36
N GLU A 31 10.87 -6.22 -0.41
CA GLU A 31 9.88 -6.79 0.50
C GLU A 31 8.47 -6.33 0.18
N ILE A 32 7.52 -7.26 0.19
CA ILE A 32 6.06 -6.99 0.17
C ILE A 32 5.52 -7.18 1.57
N VAL A 33 5.04 -6.09 2.19
CA VAL A 33 4.44 -6.10 3.53
C VAL A 33 2.94 -5.83 3.44
N GLY A 34 2.16 -6.75 3.98
CA GLY A 34 0.71 -6.61 4.13
C GLY A 34 0.35 -6.02 5.49
N LEU A 35 -0.30 -4.86 5.52
CA LEU A 35 -0.88 -4.28 6.72
C LEU A 35 -2.36 -4.67 6.80
N ILE A 36 -2.68 -5.53 7.75
CA ILE A 36 -3.99 -6.17 7.90
C ILE A 36 -4.65 -5.72 9.19
N GLY A 37 -5.96 -5.53 9.12
CA GLY A 37 -6.76 -5.15 10.28
C GLY A 37 -8.20 -4.86 9.88
N PRO A 38 -9.14 -4.81 10.85
CA PRO A 38 -10.53 -4.50 10.57
C PRO A 38 -10.70 -3.04 10.10
N SER A 39 -11.90 -2.71 9.61
CA SER A 39 -12.26 -1.32 9.36
C SER A 39 -12.14 -0.50 10.65
N GLY A 40 -11.54 0.70 10.55
CA GLY A 40 -11.32 1.56 11.71
C GLY A 40 -10.07 1.26 12.54
N SER A 41 -9.30 0.20 12.26
CA SER A 41 -8.09 -0.13 13.03
C SER A 41 -6.93 0.87 12.90
N GLY A 42 -6.99 1.82 11.95
CA GLY A 42 -5.96 2.83 11.74
C GLY A 42 -5.08 2.62 10.50
N LYS A 43 -5.35 1.61 9.62
CA LYS A 43 -4.54 1.34 8.41
C LYS A 43 -4.35 2.57 7.52
N SER A 44 -5.44 3.22 7.13
CA SER A 44 -5.37 4.41 6.27
C SER A 44 -4.72 5.60 7.00
N THR A 45 -4.88 5.70 8.33
CA THR A 45 -4.18 6.70 9.15
C THR A 45 -2.67 6.45 9.15
N PHE A 46 -2.24 5.18 9.27
CA PHE A 46 -0.83 4.81 9.18
C PHE A 46 -0.25 5.13 7.81
N MET A 47 -0.95 4.77 6.72
CA MET A 47 -0.55 5.12 5.35
C MET A 47 -0.45 6.63 5.17
N ASN A 48 -1.42 7.40 5.65
CA ASN A 48 -1.41 8.86 5.55
C ASN A 48 -0.29 9.50 6.36
N ALA A 49 0.05 8.96 7.52
CA ALA A 49 1.19 9.41 8.31
C ALA A 49 2.51 9.12 7.57
N LEU A 50 2.66 7.92 6.99
CA LEU A 50 3.81 7.53 6.17
C LEU A 50 3.99 8.44 4.95
N LEU A 51 2.88 8.90 4.36
CA LEU A 51 2.88 9.85 3.25
C LEU A 51 3.07 11.31 3.68
N GLY A 52 3.13 11.59 4.99
CA GLY A 52 3.22 12.96 5.51
C GLY A 52 1.96 13.80 5.31
N ILE A 53 0.82 13.16 4.99
CA ILE A 53 -0.52 13.79 4.89
C ILE A 53 -1.06 14.08 6.30
N VAL A 54 -0.83 13.16 7.23
CA VAL A 54 -1.16 13.29 8.65
C VAL A 54 0.13 13.46 9.43
N ALA A 55 0.22 14.52 10.23
CA ALA A 55 1.37 14.73 11.10
C ALA A 55 1.26 13.84 12.35
N PRO A 56 2.33 13.13 12.74
CA PRO A 56 2.33 12.38 13.98
C PRO A 56 2.33 13.30 15.21
N ASN A 57 1.67 12.86 16.30
CA ASN A 57 1.76 13.52 17.61
C ASN A 57 3.08 13.18 18.31
N SER A 58 3.60 11.98 18.08
CA SER A 58 4.92 11.55 18.56
C SER A 58 5.50 10.48 17.63
N GLY A 59 6.81 10.21 17.81
CA GLY A 59 7.54 9.25 16.99
C GLY A 59 8.20 9.89 15.77
N GLU A 60 8.81 9.05 14.96
CA GLU A 60 9.61 9.46 13.79
C GLU A 60 9.30 8.56 12.60
N ILE A 61 9.20 9.18 11.42
CA ILE A 61 9.10 8.47 10.14
C ILE A 61 10.23 8.95 9.24
N LYS A 62 10.98 8.00 8.69
CA LYS A 62 11.99 8.26 7.67
C LYS A 62 11.73 7.43 6.41
N LEU A 63 11.95 8.03 5.26
CA LEU A 63 12.04 7.35 3.98
C LEU A 63 13.42 7.63 3.38
N LEU A 64 14.22 6.58 3.12
CA LEU A 64 15.60 6.70 2.65
C LEU A 64 16.40 7.68 3.53
N ASP A 65 16.34 7.51 4.85
CA ASP A 65 16.97 8.36 5.89
C ASP A 65 16.51 9.83 5.93
N ILE A 66 15.51 10.20 5.14
CA ILE A 66 14.93 11.54 5.11
C ILE A 66 13.66 11.56 5.95
N SER A 67 13.61 12.43 6.96
CA SER A 67 12.43 12.59 7.83
C SER A 67 11.21 13.10 7.06
N ILE A 68 10.03 12.54 7.35
CA ILE A 68 8.71 12.91 6.83
C ILE A 68 8.05 13.89 7.82
N PRO A 69 7.33 14.92 7.35
CA PRO A 69 6.99 15.23 5.95
C PRO A 69 8.12 15.93 5.19
N ASN A 70 8.35 15.53 3.96
CA ASN A 70 9.35 16.15 3.09
C ASN A 70 8.95 16.05 1.61
N ARG A 71 8.76 17.19 0.95
CA ARG A 71 8.32 17.22 -0.47
C ARG A 71 9.27 16.51 -1.44
N LYS A 72 10.58 16.48 -1.14
CA LYS A 72 11.57 15.81 -2.00
C LYS A 72 11.38 14.29 -2.01
N VAL A 73 10.85 13.76 -0.91
CA VAL A 73 10.64 12.32 -0.74
C VAL A 73 9.33 11.86 -1.38
N MET A 74 8.33 12.73 -1.49
CA MET A 74 7.03 12.38 -2.09
C MET A 74 7.15 11.85 -3.53
N ARG A 75 8.16 12.30 -4.28
CA ARG A 75 8.45 11.78 -5.63
C ARG A 75 9.02 10.35 -5.62
N LYS A 76 9.40 9.85 -4.45
CA LYS A 76 9.95 8.49 -4.25
C LYS A 76 8.90 7.50 -3.73
N ILE A 77 7.63 7.88 -3.79
CA ILE A 77 6.51 7.04 -3.36
C ILE A 77 5.52 6.91 -4.51
N GLY A 78 5.27 5.69 -4.96
CA GLY A 78 4.11 5.36 -5.77
C GLY A 78 2.93 5.12 -4.83
N TYR A 79 1.86 5.91 -4.94
CA TYR A 79 0.73 5.83 -4.02
C TYR A 79 -0.57 5.57 -4.75
N MET A 80 -1.33 4.60 -4.25
CA MET A 80 -2.70 4.34 -4.60
C MET A 80 -3.57 4.51 -3.35
N ALA A 81 -4.41 5.55 -3.35
CA ALA A 81 -5.33 5.84 -2.25
C ALA A 81 -6.58 4.95 -2.30
N GLN A 82 -7.29 4.87 -1.17
CA GLN A 82 -8.59 4.22 -1.09
C GLN A 82 -9.64 4.91 -1.97
N SER A 83 -9.61 6.25 -2.05
CA SER A 83 -10.47 7.04 -2.95
C SER A 83 -9.70 7.44 -4.21
N ASP A 84 -10.37 7.30 -5.38
CA ASP A 84 -9.77 7.63 -6.67
C ASP A 84 -9.59 9.15 -6.81
N ALA A 85 -8.35 9.63 -6.77
CA ALA A 85 -8.00 11.03 -6.99
C ALA A 85 -7.73 11.31 -8.48
N LEU A 86 -8.67 10.93 -9.36
CA LEU A 86 -8.54 11.01 -10.81
C LEU A 86 -9.23 12.27 -11.38
N PHE A 87 -8.64 12.84 -12.41
CA PHE A 87 -9.27 13.90 -13.21
C PHE A 87 -10.28 13.29 -14.17
N THR A 88 -11.56 13.44 -13.89
CA THR A 88 -12.64 12.78 -14.63
C THR A 88 -12.79 13.28 -16.06
N GLU A 89 -12.42 14.54 -16.32
CA GLU A 89 -12.48 15.15 -17.65
C GLU A 89 -11.33 14.73 -18.57
N LEU A 90 -10.22 14.24 -17.98
CA LEU A 90 -9.09 13.73 -18.73
C LEU A 90 -9.29 12.26 -19.13
N THR A 91 -8.57 11.84 -20.18
CA THR A 91 -8.50 10.43 -20.57
C THR A 91 -7.66 9.63 -19.57
N GLY A 92 -7.75 8.29 -19.62
CA GLY A 92 -6.88 7.42 -18.82
C GLY A 92 -5.40 7.71 -19.08
N LYS A 93 -5.00 7.84 -20.36
CA LYS A 93 -3.61 8.19 -20.73
C LYS A 93 -3.18 9.52 -20.13
N GLN A 94 -4.00 10.57 -20.28
CA GLN A 94 -3.68 11.90 -19.74
C GLN A 94 -3.57 11.91 -18.21
N ASN A 95 -4.40 11.14 -17.49
CA ASN A 95 -4.24 10.96 -16.04
C ASN A 95 -2.87 10.34 -15.72
N MET A 96 -2.50 9.25 -16.40
CA MET A 96 -1.22 8.58 -16.19
C MET A 96 -0.05 9.51 -16.50
N GLU A 97 -0.08 10.26 -17.60
CA GLU A 97 0.94 11.25 -17.97
C GLU A 97 1.05 12.37 -16.92
N PHE A 98 -0.08 12.90 -16.45
CA PHE A 98 -0.11 13.96 -15.44
C PHE A 98 0.54 13.53 -14.13
N PHE A 99 0.08 12.42 -13.56
CA PHE A 99 0.64 11.91 -12.29
C PHE A 99 2.08 11.43 -12.46
N GLY A 100 2.43 10.85 -13.60
CA GLY A 100 3.79 10.49 -13.94
C GLY A 100 4.74 11.69 -13.95
N ALA A 101 4.33 12.81 -14.53
CA ALA A 101 5.11 14.05 -14.57
C ALA A 101 5.39 14.63 -13.18
N LEU A 102 4.50 14.42 -12.19
CA LEU A 102 4.71 14.85 -10.80
C LEU A 102 5.84 14.08 -10.11
N GLN A 103 6.04 12.83 -10.48
CA GLN A 103 7.05 11.94 -9.87
C GLN A 103 8.39 11.94 -10.62
N GLY A 104 8.39 12.38 -11.88
CA GLY A 104 9.56 12.44 -12.73
C GLY A 104 9.18 12.19 -14.18
N LYS A 105 10.18 11.94 -15.03
CA LYS A 105 9.92 11.59 -16.43
C LYS A 105 9.61 10.09 -16.49
N ILE A 106 8.40 9.73 -16.90
CA ILE A 106 7.98 8.36 -17.15
C ILE A 106 7.99 8.13 -18.65
N SER A 107 8.54 7.03 -19.11
CA SER A 107 8.54 6.65 -20.52
C SER A 107 7.14 6.17 -20.95
N GLU A 108 6.86 6.27 -22.24
CA GLU A 108 5.60 5.73 -22.78
C GLU A 108 5.52 4.21 -22.60
N GLU A 109 6.67 3.52 -22.63
CA GLU A 109 6.74 2.08 -22.40
C GLU A 109 6.31 1.70 -20.97
N GLU A 110 6.81 2.42 -19.95
CA GLU A 110 6.42 2.21 -18.53
C GLU A 110 4.92 2.46 -18.33
N LEU A 111 4.39 3.53 -18.94
CA LEU A 111 2.97 3.85 -18.91
C LEU A 111 2.14 2.72 -19.54
N LEU A 112 2.47 2.28 -20.75
CA LEU A 112 1.73 1.24 -21.46
C LEU A 112 1.81 -0.10 -20.73
N LYS A 113 2.97 -0.45 -20.17
CA LYS A 113 3.14 -1.66 -19.36
C LYS A 113 2.25 -1.65 -18.12
N ALA A 114 2.23 -0.54 -17.38
CA ALA A 114 1.37 -0.40 -16.21
C ALA A 114 -0.13 -0.49 -16.58
N ALA A 115 -0.53 0.14 -17.70
CA ALA A 115 -1.90 0.04 -18.20
C ALA A 115 -2.28 -1.38 -18.65
N GLN A 116 -1.33 -2.11 -19.24
CA GLN A 116 -1.51 -3.52 -19.62
C GLN A 116 -1.72 -4.41 -18.40
N THR A 117 -0.87 -4.26 -17.37
CA THR A 117 -0.96 -5.02 -16.11
C THR A 117 -2.35 -4.95 -15.47
N VAL A 118 -3.02 -3.81 -15.59
CA VAL A 118 -4.37 -3.61 -15.03
C VAL A 118 -5.49 -3.77 -16.05
N GLY A 119 -5.20 -4.26 -17.25
CA GLY A 119 -6.20 -4.52 -18.30
C GLY A 119 -6.92 -3.27 -18.81
N LEU A 120 -6.22 -2.11 -18.91
CA LEU A 120 -6.80 -0.84 -19.35
C LEU A 120 -6.27 -0.31 -20.67
N THR A 121 -5.39 -1.03 -21.37
CA THR A 121 -4.75 -0.55 -22.60
C THR A 121 -5.76 -0.04 -23.64
N SER A 122 -6.85 -0.78 -23.88
CA SER A 122 -7.89 -0.40 -24.85
C SER A 122 -8.77 0.76 -24.42
N ALA A 123 -8.76 1.12 -23.13
CA ALA A 123 -9.57 2.17 -22.54
C ALA A 123 -8.81 3.49 -22.36
N LEU A 124 -7.49 3.53 -22.56
CA LEU A 124 -6.64 4.70 -22.27
C LEU A 124 -7.07 5.97 -23.00
N SER A 125 -7.67 5.87 -24.17
CA SER A 125 -8.15 7.03 -24.95
C SER A 125 -9.53 7.56 -24.50
N LYS A 126 -10.25 6.84 -23.64
CA LYS A 126 -11.56 7.25 -23.13
C LYS A 126 -11.42 8.19 -21.95
N ALA A 127 -12.30 9.20 -21.84
CA ALA A 127 -12.39 10.06 -20.65
C ALA A 127 -12.74 9.24 -19.40
N VAL A 128 -12.11 9.54 -18.27
CA VAL A 128 -12.29 8.83 -16.99
C VAL A 128 -13.72 8.97 -16.45
N SER A 129 -14.45 10.02 -16.83
CA SER A 129 -15.89 10.15 -16.54
C SER A 129 -16.73 8.98 -17.10
N LYS A 130 -16.24 8.28 -18.13
CA LYS A 130 -16.90 7.10 -18.74
C LYS A 130 -16.38 5.75 -18.17
N TYR A 131 -15.49 5.79 -17.18
CA TYR A 131 -14.98 4.57 -16.55
C TYR A 131 -15.96 4.08 -15.49
N SER A 132 -16.08 2.75 -15.37
CA SER A 132 -16.71 2.13 -14.19
C SER A 132 -15.86 2.37 -12.93
N GLY A 133 -16.42 2.17 -11.74
CA GLY A 133 -15.67 2.24 -10.49
C GLY A 133 -14.43 1.33 -10.50
N GLY A 134 -14.59 0.08 -10.95
CA GLY A 134 -13.47 -0.86 -11.09
C GLY A 134 -12.41 -0.40 -12.09
N MET A 135 -12.78 0.26 -13.19
CA MET A 135 -11.82 0.84 -14.15
C MET A 135 -11.06 2.00 -13.53
N LYS A 136 -11.73 2.87 -12.75
CA LYS A 136 -11.06 3.96 -12.02
C LYS A 136 -10.06 3.42 -11.03
N ARG A 137 -10.46 2.42 -10.25
CA ARG A 137 -9.58 1.73 -9.28
C ARG A 137 -8.33 1.15 -9.96
N ARG A 138 -8.51 0.46 -11.08
CA ARG A 138 -7.41 -0.08 -11.89
C ARG A 138 -6.51 1.00 -12.46
N LEU A 139 -7.06 2.15 -12.88
CA LEU A 139 -6.27 3.29 -13.34
C LEU A 139 -5.43 3.89 -12.20
N SER A 140 -5.98 4.03 -10.99
CA SER A 140 -5.24 4.49 -9.81
C SER A 140 -4.07 3.55 -9.49
N LEU A 141 -4.27 2.23 -9.61
CA LEU A 141 -3.19 1.26 -9.46
C LEU A 141 -2.12 1.41 -10.56
N ALA A 142 -2.53 1.54 -11.83
CA ALA A 142 -1.59 1.74 -12.94
C ALA A 142 -0.71 2.99 -12.73
N ILE A 143 -1.30 4.08 -12.24
CA ILE A 143 -0.58 5.32 -11.90
C ILE A 143 0.48 5.07 -10.81
N ALA A 144 0.19 4.26 -9.80
CA ALA A 144 1.17 3.91 -8.78
C ALA A 144 2.28 3.00 -9.34
N LEU A 145 1.91 2.01 -10.16
CA LEU A 145 2.85 1.01 -10.71
C LEU A 145 3.82 1.57 -11.75
N GLN A 146 3.40 2.57 -12.56
CA GLN A 146 4.24 3.14 -13.61
C GLN A 146 5.48 3.87 -13.08
N THR A 147 5.55 4.12 -11.78
CA THR A 147 6.60 4.93 -11.18
C THR A 147 7.90 4.16 -10.95
N GLY A 148 9.05 4.83 -11.14
CA GLY A 148 10.35 4.33 -10.70
C GLY A 148 10.61 4.47 -9.19
N ALA A 149 9.57 4.75 -8.40
CA ALA A 149 9.68 4.98 -6.96
C ALA A 149 10.17 3.72 -6.21
N PRO A 150 11.08 3.85 -5.24
CA PRO A 150 11.57 2.74 -4.44
C PRO A 150 10.55 2.22 -3.41
N LEU A 151 9.49 2.97 -3.15
CA LEU A 151 8.38 2.59 -2.27
C LEU A 151 7.05 2.64 -3.02
N LEU A 152 6.26 1.58 -2.93
CA LEU A 152 4.85 1.56 -3.31
C LEU A 152 3.98 1.45 -2.05
N CYS A 153 3.03 2.37 -1.90
CA CYS A 153 2.00 2.34 -0.87
C CYS A 153 0.65 2.14 -1.55
N LEU A 154 0.01 1.00 -1.33
CA LEU A 154 -1.20 0.58 -2.05
C LEU A 154 -2.34 0.30 -1.06
N ASP A 155 -3.38 1.11 -1.08
CA ASP A 155 -4.53 0.95 -0.19
C ASP A 155 -5.61 0.08 -0.87
N GLU A 156 -5.70 -1.19 -0.43
CA GLU A 156 -6.61 -2.22 -0.94
C GLU A 156 -6.56 -2.41 -2.49
N PRO A 157 -5.37 -2.69 -3.08
CA PRO A 157 -5.14 -2.54 -4.52
C PRO A 157 -5.98 -3.44 -5.41
N THR A 158 -6.50 -4.56 -4.90
CA THR A 158 -7.18 -5.60 -5.70
C THR A 158 -8.65 -5.78 -5.33
N VAL A 159 -9.19 -4.94 -4.45
CA VAL A 159 -10.61 -4.99 -4.09
C VAL A 159 -11.49 -4.71 -5.31
N GLY A 160 -12.46 -5.60 -5.55
CA GLY A 160 -13.38 -5.48 -6.70
C GLY A 160 -12.77 -5.85 -8.05
N ILE A 161 -11.60 -6.50 -8.06
CA ILE A 161 -10.92 -7.01 -9.26
C ILE A 161 -11.20 -8.52 -9.39
N ASP A 162 -11.46 -8.96 -10.62
CA ASP A 162 -11.65 -10.39 -10.92
C ASP A 162 -10.38 -11.21 -10.64
N LEU A 163 -10.56 -12.54 -10.52
CA LEU A 163 -9.50 -13.45 -10.09
C LEU A 163 -8.29 -13.46 -11.06
N GLU A 164 -8.54 -13.47 -12.37
CA GLU A 164 -7.46 -13.56 -13.36
C GLU A 164 -6.60 -12.32 -13.34
N LEU A 165 -7.23 -11.15 -13.40
CA LEU A 165 -6.52 -9.87 -13.34
C LEU A 165 -5.81 -9.65 -11.99
N ARG A 166 -6.38 -10.14 -10.88
CA ARG A 166 -5.73 -10.11 -9.57
C ARG A 166 -4.42 -10.90 -9.58
N GLN A 167 -4.37 -12.04 -10.24
CA GLN A 167 -3.14 -12.84 -10.38
C GLN A 167 -2.07 -12.11 -11.18
N GLU A 168 -2.46 -11.43 -12.28
CA GLU A 168 -1.54 -10.61 -13.08
C GLU A 168 -0.96 -9.45 -12.25
N ILE A 169 -1.79 -8.76 -11.48
CA ILE A 169 -1.37 -7.68 -10.58
C ILE A 169 -0.37 -8.22 -9.55
N TRP A 170 -0.65 -9.33 -8.90
CA TRP A 170 0.27 -9.93 -7.93
C TRP A 170 1.59 -10.37 -8.55
N THR A 171 1.57 -10.88 -9.77
CA THR A 171 2.79 -11.20 -10.54
C THR A 171 3.63 -9.95 -10.76
N GLU A 172 3.00 -8.83 -11.13
CA GLU A 172 3.70 -7.56 -11.31
C GLU A 172 4.23 -6.99 -9.99
N LEU A 173 3.47 -7.07 -8.88
CA LEU A 173 3.95 -6.64 -7.55
C LEU A 173 5.20 -7.42 -7.13
N LYS A 174 5.19 -8.75 -7.29
CA LYS A 174 6.36 -9.59 -7.01
C LYS A 174 7.56 -9.20 -7.87
N ARG A 175 7.35 -9.01 -9.18
CA ARG A 175 8.41 -8.56 -10.09
C ARG A 175 8.98 -7.19 -9.66
N GLN A 176 8.15 -6.27 -9.21
CA GLN A 176 8.61 -4.96 -8.73
C GLN A 176 9.40 -5.06 -7.42
N ALA A 177 9.01 -5.95 -6.52
CA ALA A 177 9.77 -6.26 -5.32
C ALA A 177 11.13 -6.88 -5.67
N GLU A 178 11.18 -7.87 -6.56
CA GLU A 178 12.43 -8.47 -7.07
C GLU A 178 13.39 -7.45 -7.70
N MET A 179 12.84 -6.35 -8.24
CA MET A 179 13.63 -5.21 -8.73
C MET A 179 14.09 -4.25 -7.62
N GLY A 180 13.85 -4.59 -6.35
CA GLY A 180 14.32 -3.85 -5.18
C GLY A 180 13.33 -2.82 -4.64
N LYS A 181 12.07 -2.77 -5.10
CA LYS A 181 11.08 -1.88 -4.48
C LYS A 181 10.57 -2.47 -3.17
N ALA A 182 10.37 -1.62 -2.17
CA ALA A 182 9.56 -1.95 -1.00
C ALA A 182 8.09 -1.72 -1.33
N ILE A 183 7.22 -2.64 -0.94
CA ILE A 183 5.78 -2.53 -1.19
C ILE A 183 5.05 -2.68 0.14
N LEU A 184 4.30 -1.66 0.52
CA LEU A 184 3.35 -1.72 1.63
C LEU A 184 1.94 -1.69 1.03
N LEU A 185 1.16 -2.73 1.28
CA LEU A 185 -0.23 -2.75 0.89
C LEU A 185 -1.14 -2.99 2.10
N THR A 186 -2.33 -2.38 2.07
CA THR A 186 -3.39 -2.76 2.99
C THR A 186 -4.31 -3.75 2.29
N THR A 187 -4.84 -4.69 3.03
CA THR A 187 -5.88 -5.60 2.54
C THR A 187 -6.72 -6.11 3.70
N HIS A 188 -7.95 -6.49 3.38
CA HIS A 188 -8.82 -7.29 4.24
C HIS A 188 -9.07 -8.69 3.62
N VAL A 189 -8.41 -8.98 2.51
CA VAL A 189 -8.47 -10.28 1.83
C VAL A 189 -7.35 -11.17 2.34
N MET A 190 -7.69 -12.18 3.16
CA MET A 190 -6.69 -13.00 3.84
C MET A 190 -5.82 -13.83 2.89
N GLU A 191 -6.34 -14.23 1.72
CA GLU A 191 -5.55 -14.87 0.68
C GLU A 191 -4.39 -13.99 0.17
N GLU A 192 -4.55 -12.67 0.21
CA GLU A 192 -3.49 -11.73 -0.17
C GLU A 192 -2.41 -11.62 0.91
N ALA A 193 -2.81 -11.74 2.17
CA ALA A 193 -1.88 -11.81 3.29
C ALA A 193 -0.90 -12.98 3.15
N GLU A 194 -1.40 -14.14 2.71
CA GLU A 194 -0.59 -15.34 2.48
C GLU A 194 0.44 -15.17 1.32
N ARG A 195 0.29 -14.13 0.50
CA ARG A 195 1.20 -13.83 -0.61
C ARG A 195 2.29 -12.83 -0.26
N CYS A 196 2.17 -12.15 0.87
CA CYS A 196 3.13 -11.17 1.34
C CYS A 196 4.36 -11.87 1.94
N ASP A 197 5.52 -11.22 1.87
CA ASP A 197 6.73 -11.71 2.54
C ASP A 197 6.62 -11.55 4.06
N ARG A 198 5.94 -10.47 4.49
CA ARG A 198 5.66 -10.21 5.90
C ARG A 198 4.27 -9.58 6.05
N VAL A 199 3.62 -9.94 7.14
CA VAL A 199 2.30 -9.45 7.52
C VAL A 199 2.42 -8.72 8.85
N VAL A 200 1.73 -7.58 8.94
CA VAL A 200 1.61 -6.78 10.17
C VAL A 200 0.12 -6.70 10.51
N LEU A 201 -0.24 -7.21 11.67
CA LEU A 201 -1.61 -7.24 12.16
C LEU A 201 -1.86 -6.00 13.00
N LEU A 202 -2.78 -5.13 12.55
CA LEU A 202 -3.13 -3.87 13.21
C LEU A 202 -4.54 -3.99 13.81
N ARG A 203 -4.66 -3.79 15.12
CA ARG A 203 -5.92 -3.76 15.87
C ARG A 203 -5.91 -2.63 16.89
N ASP A 204 -6.98 -1.86 16.96
CA ASP A 204 -7.19 -0.78 17.94
C ASP A 204 -5.99 0.18 18.09
N GLY A 205 -5.33 0.45 16.97
CA GLY A 205 -4.17 1.32 16.90
C GLY A 205 -2.84 0.69 17.33
N HIS A 206 -2.78 -0.63 17.57
CA HIS A 206 -1.57 -1.37 17.94
C HIS A 206 -1.17 -2.39 16.87
N PHE A 207 0.12 -2.64 16.70
CA PHE A 207 0.58 -3.83 16.01
C PHE A 207 0.56 -5.01 16.98
N VAL A 208 -0.43 -5.89 16.83
CA VAL A 208 -0.63 -7.05 17.72
C VAL A 208 0.27 -8.22 17.36
N ALA A 209 0.65 -8.36 16.10
CA ALA A 209 1.67 -9.32 15.65
C ALA A 209 2.29 -8.89 14.32
N GLN A 210 3.51 -9.36 14.04
CA GLN A 210 4.17 -9.21 12.75
C GLN A 210 5.13 -10.36 12.48
N GLY A 211 5.16 -10.82 11.24
CA GLY A 211 6.03 -11.92 10.82
C GLY A 211 5.71 -12.38 9.40
N SER A 212 6.45 -13.36 8.89
CA SER A 212 6.01 -14.05 7.66
C SER A 212 4.68 -14.78 7.92
N PRO A 213 3.87 -15.06 6.89
CA PRO A 213 2.65 -15.87 7.06
C PRO A 213 2.91 -17.17 7.84
N GLU A 214 3.99 -17.88 7.52
CA GLU A 214 4.38 -19.12 8.18
C GLU A 214 4.77 -18.90 9.66
N ALA A 215 5.49 -17.82 9.94
CA ALA A 215 5.88 -17.48 11.31
C ALA A 215 4.66 -17.16 12.18
N LEU A 216 3.69 -16.41 11.65
CA LEU A 216 2.44 -16.10 12.34
C LEU A 216 1.60 -17.35 12.58
N LYS A 217 1.43 -18.21 11.56
CA LYS A 217 0.73 -19.50 11.70
C LYS A 217 1.37 -20.37 12.79
N SER A 218 2.69 -20.42 12.82
CA SER A 218 3.44 -21.18 13.84
C SER A 218 3.30 -20.57 15.25
N GLN A 219 3.39 -19.24 15.35
CA GLN A 219 3.30 -18.51 16.62
C GLN A 219 1.94 -18.73 17.32
N PHE A 220 0.87 -18.71 16.53
CA PHE A 220 -0.50 -18.86 17.04
C PHE A 220 -1.03 -20.30 16.96
N HIS A 221 -0.21 -21.27 16.50
CA HIS A 221 -0.60 -22.67 16.34
C HIS A 221 -1.84 -22.89 15.47
N VAL A 222 -1.92 -22.18 14.36
CA VAL A 222 -3.06 -22.17 13.41
C VAL A 222 -2.62 -22.51 12.00
N THR A 223 -3.58 -22.70 11.09
CA THR A 223 -3.32 -23.09 9.70
C THR A 223 -3.37 -21.94 8.70
N THR A 224 -4.01 -20.82 9.06
CA THR A 224 -4.19 -19.65 8.20
C THR A 224 -3.82 -18.36 8.90
N VAL A 225 -3.47 -17.32 8.12
CA VAL A 225 -3.24 -15.96 8.64
C VAL A 225 -4.53 -15.37 9.23
N GLU A 226 -5.70 -15.75 8.71
CA GLU A 226 -7.00 -15.34 9.24
C GLU A 226 -7.19 -15.82 10.68
N GLU A 227 -6.94 -17.10 10.94
CA GLU A 227 -6.99 -17.66 12.29
C GLU A 227 -5.97 -17.01 13.22
N ALA A 228 -4.75 -16.73 12.73
CA ALA A 228 -3.73 -15.99 13.50
C ALA A 228 -4.21 -14.59 13.87
N PHE A 229 -4.88 -13.90 12.93
CA PHE A 229 -5.44 -12.57 13.18
C PHE A 229 -6.54 -12.58 14.27
N ILE A 230 -7.42 -13.59 14.23
CA ILE A 230 -8.48 -13.76 15.23
C ILE A 230 -7.86 -14.00 16.61
N GLN A 231 -6.93 -14.95 16.71
CA GLN A 231 -6.28 -15.26 17.99
C GLN A 231 -5.42 -14.13 18.55
N ALA A 232 -4.68 -13.40 17.69
CA ALA A 232 -3.90 -12.24 18.12
C ALA A 232 -4.78 -11.17 18.81
N GLY A 233 -6.05 -11.08 18.45
CA GLY A 233 -7.00 -10.17 19.09
C GLY A 233 -7.49 -10.61 20.47
N ASP A 234 -7.53 -11.91 20.71
CA ASP A 234 -7.99 -12.46 22.01
C ASP A 234 -6.89 -12.41 23.09
N TYR A 235 -5.61 -12.29 22.68
CA TYR A 235 -4.48 -12.17 23.60
C TYR A 235 -4.36 -10.81 24.29
N ASP A 236 -4.89 -9.73 23.68
CA ASP A 236 -4.82 -8.38 24.27
C ASP A 236 -5.95 -8.07 25.27
N GLU A 237 -6.94 -8.97 25.44
CA GLU A 237 -8.04 -8.82 26.43
C GLU A 237 -7.76 -9.49 27.80
N ASN A 238 -6.58 -10.12 27.99
CA ASN A 238 -6.13 -10.72 29.24
C ASN A 238 -4.85 -10.05 29.75
#